data_a66a90851acdb52bc4ff81ee94e46def
#
_entry.id   a66a90851acdb52bc4ff81ee94e46def
#
_cell.length_a   1.000
_cell.length_b   1.000
_cell.length_c   1.000
_cell.angle_alpha   90.00
_cell.angle_beta   90.00
_cell.angle_gamma   90.00
#
_symmetry.space_group_name_H-M   'P 1'
#
loop_
_entity.id
_entity.type
_entity.pdbx_description
1 polymer ?
#
loop_
_entity_poly.entity_id
_entity_poly.type
_entity_poly.pdbx_seq_one_letter_code
_entity_poly.pdbx_strand_id
1 'polypeptide(L)'
;MLEYEIAPNLKAFTHGFFKRKGGVSKGIYNSLNCGMSSKDKKNNIIKNRKIISESLNFNINKLIVANQSHSNKVKILNKFESDIDCDAMISLSNKIILGVLTADCCPILVGHKKKYISAVIHLSLIHI
;
A
#
# COMPACT_ATOMS: atom_id res chain seq x y z
N MET A 1 18.66 4.75 2.85
CA MET A 1 18.34 3.36 2.46
C MET A 1 16.86 3.11 2.73
N LEU A 2 16.17 2.40 1.84
CA LEU A 2 14.76 2.03 2.02
C LEU A 2 14.62 1.05 3.20
N GLU A 3 13.70 1.34 4.11
CA GLU A 3 13.46 0.50 5.30
C GLU A 3 12.06 -0.11 5.23
N TYR A 4 11.97 -1.43 5.31
CA TYR A 4 10.70 -2.16 5.41
C TYR A 4 10.88 -3.50 6.13
N GLU A 5 9.78 -4.04 6.61
CA GLU A 5 9.72 -5.35 7.27
C GLU A 5 8.82 -6.30 6.49
N ILE A 6 9.08 -7.58 6.62
CA ILE A 6 8.27 -8.66 6.06
C ILE A 6 7.73 -9.54 7.18
N ALA A 7 6.50 -10.02 7.03
CA ALA A 7 5.88 -10.93 7.98
C ALA A 7 6.29 -12.39 7.68
N PRO A 8 6.87 -13.12 8.65
CA PRO A 8 7.34 -14.49 8.40
C PRO A 8 6.23 -15.46 7.96
N ASN A 9 5.00 -15.24 8.38
CA ASN A 9 3.84 -16.06 8.01
C ASN A 9 3.29 -15.76 6.60
N LEU A 10 3.76 -14.70 5.92
CA LEU A 10 3.38 -14.31 4.56
C LEU A 10 4.48 -14.57 3.53
N LYS A 11 5.44 -15.44 3.80
CA LYS A 11 6.60 -15.73 2.91
C LYS A 11 6.21 -16.15 1.49
N ALA A 12 5.02 -16.72 1.28
CA ALA A 12 4.51 -17.11 -0.03
C ALA A 12 4.02 -15.92 -0.87
N PHE A 13 3.97 -14.72 -0.29
CA PHE A 13 3.50 -13.48 -0.94
C PHE A 13 4.61 -12.45 -0.97
N THR A 14 4.72 -11.76 -2.09
CA THR A 14 5.55 -10.55 -2.16
C THR A 14 4.86 -9.44 -1.39
N HIS A 15 5.46 -8.95 -0.31
CA HIS A 15 4.86 -7.93 0.55
C HIS A 15 5.93 -7.13 1.31
N GLY A 16 5.54 -6.04 1.93
CA GLY A 16 6.39 -5.25 2.80
C GLY A 16 5.61 -4.22 3.60
N PHE A 17 6.03 -4.00 4.83
CA PHE A 17 5.61 -2.90 5.70
C PHE A 17 6.67 -1.81 5.63
N PHE A 18 6.46 -0.83 4.77
CA PHE A 18 7.43 0.22 4.49
C PHE A 18 7.39 1.30 5.57
N LYS A 19 8.57 1.67 6.06
CA LYS A 19 8.76 2.76 7.02
C LYS A 19 8.96 4.09 6.27
N ARG A 20 9.14 5.17 7.02
CA ARG A 20 9.24 6.52 6.44
C ARG A 20 10.55 6.82 5.70
N LYS A 21 11.59 5.99 5.82
CA LYS A 21 12.92 6.24 5.23
C LYS A 21 13.08 5.66 3.83
N GLY A 22 13.95 6.26 3.03
CA GLY A 22 14.35 5.77 1.72
C GLY A 22 13.61 6.38 0.54
N GLY A 23 12.85 7.46 0.76
CA GLY A 23 12.18 8.21 -0.28
C GLY A 23 12.88 9.52 -0.64
N VAL A 24 12.21 10.33 -1.46
CA VAL A 24 12.71 11.60 -2.02
C VAL A 24 12.02 12.85 -1.46
N SER A 25 10.97 12.70 -0.67
CA SER A 25 10.25 13.82 -0.06
C SER A 25 11.12 14.52 0.99
N LYS A 26 10.86 15.81 1.23
CA LYS A 26 11.64 16.66 2.12
C LYS A 26 10.75 17.35 3.17
N GLY A 27 11.37 17.98 4.14
CA GLY A 27 10.70 18.72 5.22
C GLY A 27 9.84 17.77 6.07
N ILE A 28 8.62 18.18 6.36
CA ILE A 28 7.68 17.39 7.18
C ILE A 28 7.31 16.05 6.56
N TYR A 29 7.48 15.88 5.24
CA TYR A 29 7.20 14.64 4.49
C TYR A 29 8.42 13.73 4.33
N ASN A 30 9.53 14.05 4.99
CA ASN A 30 10.79 13.29 4.86
C ASN A 30 10.61 11.87 5.42
N SER A 31 10.82 10.87 4.57
CA SER A 31 11.24 10.88 3.16
C SER A 31 10.34 10.08 2.23
N LEU A 32 9.66 9.02 2.67
CA LEU A 32 8.90 8.08 1.85
C LEU A 32 7.38 8.35 1.89
N ASN A 33 6.99 9.63 1.75
CA ASN A 33 5.58 9.98 1.69
C ASN A 33 4.92 9.44 0.41
N CYS A 34 3.88 8.63 0.56
CA CYS A 34 3.11 8.02 -0.53
C CYS A 34 1.67 8.53 -0.63
N GLY A 35 1.27 9.47 0.23
CA GLY A 35 -0.08 9.99 0.34
C GLY A 35 -0.39 11.07 -0.69
N MET A 36 -1.21 10.78 -1.70
CA MET A 36 -1.61 11.73 -2.75
C MET A 36 -2.46 12.89 -2.23
N SER A 37 -3.14 12.72 -1.11
CA SER A 37 -3.92 13.76 -0.43
C SER A 37 -3.07 14.72 0.42
N SER A 38 -1.77 14.44 0.57
CA SER A 38 -0.85 15.34 1.28
C SER A 38 -0.53 16.59 0.44
N LYS A 39 0.00 17.64 1.09
CA LYS A 39 0.47 18.85 0.40
C LYS A 39 1.90 18.72 -0.17
N ASP A 40 2.46 17.52 -0.19
CA ASP A 40 3.76 17.25 -0.80
C ASP A 40 3.68 17.36 -2.33
N LYS A 41 4.83 17.53 -2.98
CA LYS A 41 4.91 17.56 -4.45
C LYS A 41 4.48 16.20 -5.02
N LYS A 42 3.49 16.20 -5.90
CA LYS A 42 2.97 14.96 -6.54
C LYS A 42 4.08 14.12 -7.18
N ASN A 43 5.08 14.77 -7.80
CA ASN A 43 6.22 14.06 -8.38
C ASN A 43 7.06 13.31 -7.34
N ASN A 44 7.18 13.81 -6.11
CA ASN A 44 7.87 13.10 -5.04
C ASN A 44 7.08 11.87 -4.62
N ILE A 45 5.77 12.00 -4.48
CA ILE A 45 4.88 10.90 -4.10
C ILE A 45 4.93 9.79 -5.15
N ILE A 46 4.87 10.14 -6.44
CA ILE A 46 4.99 9.17 -7.54
C ILE A 46 6.36 8.46 -7.49
N LYS A 47 7.45 9.21 -7.29
CA LYS A 47 8.79 8.63 -7.14
C LYS A 47 8.87 7.69 -5.95
N ASN A 48 8.30 8.05 -4.80
CA ASN A 48 8.27 7.21 -3.61
C ASN A 48 7.49 5.91 -3.86
N ARG A 49 6.32 5.99 -4.49
CA ARG A 49 5.54 4.80 -4.88
C ARG A 49 6.29 3.93 -5.88
N LYS A 50 7.06 4.53 -6.79
CA LYS A 50 7.92 3.80 -7.72
C LYS A 50 9.03 3.05 -6.99
N ILE A 51 9.72 3.68 -6.05
CA ILE A 51 10.76 3.06 -5.21
C ILE A 51 10.20 1.81 -4.48
N ILE A 52 9.00 1.92 -3.89
CA ILE A 52 8.33 0.79 -3.23
C ILE A 52 8.03 -0.32 -4.23
N SER A 53 7.42 0.00 -5.36
CA SER A 53 7.03 -0.99 -6.36
C SER A 53 8.24 -1.75 -6.89
N GLU A 54 9.32 -1.05 -7.23
CA GLU A 54 10.56 -1.62 -7.74
C GLU A 54 11.26 -2.51 -6.70
N SER A 55 11.22 -2.14 -5.41
CA SER A 55 11.78 -2.97 -4.34
C SER A 55 11.06 -4.32 -4.17
N LEU A 56 9.81 -4.39 -4.61
CA LEU A 56 9.00 -5.60 -4.65
C LEU A 56 9.00 -6.28 -6.03
N ASN A 57 9.86 -5.84 -6.95
CA ASN A 57 9.94 -6.32 -8.34
C ASN A 57 8.63 -6.13 -9.15
N PHE A 58 7.89 -5.05 -8.88
CA PHE A 58 6.69 -4.69 -9.62
C PHE A 58 6.87 -3.35 -10.36
N ASN A 59 6.16 -3.21 -11.47
CA ASN A 59 6.00 -1.92 -12.12
C ASN A 59 4.99 -1.06 -11.35
N ILE A 60 5.24 0.24 -11.21
CA ILE A 60 4.35 1.19 -10.53
C ILE A 60 2.92 1.19 -11.12
N ASN A 61 2.77 0.92 -12.42
CA ASN A 61 1.48 0.81 -13.09
C ASN A 61 0.61 -0.38 -12.61
N LYS A 62 1.15 -1.22 -11.73
CA LYS A 62 0.43 -2.33 -11.09
C LYS A 62 0.08 -2.03 -9.64
N LEU A 63 0.58 -0.94 -9.08
CA LEU A 63 0.32 -0.54 -7.70
C LEU A 63 -1.00 0.22 -7.61
N ILE A 64 -1.91 -0.29 -6.79
CA ILE A 64 -3.17 0.34 -6.43
C ILE A 64 -3.09 0.78 -4.98
N VAL A 65 -3.27 2.07 -4.73
CA VAL A 65 -3.37 2.64 -3.39
C VAL A 65 -4.72 3.34 -3.31
N ALA A 66 -5.55 2.92 -2.37
CA ALA A 66 -6.90 3.47 -2.20
C ALA A 66 -6.89 4.88 -1.63
N ASN A 67 -7.95 5.62 -1.91
CA ASN A 67 -8.32 6.84 -1.21
C ASN A 67 -9.02 6.43 0.10
N GLN A 68 -8.28 6.44 1.20
CA GLN A 68 -8.77 5.99 2.51
C GLN A 68 -9.47 7.13 3.25
N SER A 69 -10.62 6.85 3.84
CA SER A 69 -11.42 7.82 4.60
C SER A 69 -11.91 7.28 5.95
N HIS A 70 -11.29 6.21 6.45
CA HIS A 70 -11.69 5.51 7.68
C HIS A 70 -13.11 4.93 7.58
N SER A 71 -13.46 4.44 6.40
CA SER A 71 -14.75 3.82 6.08
C SER A 71 -14.71 2.30 6.30
N ASN A 72 -15.87 1.65 6.24
CA ASN A 72 -15.99 0.20 6.21
C ASN A 72 -16.08 -0.37 4.79
N LYS A 73 -15.76 0.42 3.78
CA LYS A 73 -15.82 0.01 2.37
C LYS A 73 -14.70 -0.96 2.02
N VAL A 74 -15.06 -2.05 1.36
CA VAL A 74 -14.15 -3.06 0.82
C VAL A 74 -14.31 -3.15 -0.70
N LYS A 75 -13.21 -3.11 -1.44
CA LYS A 75 -13.20 -3.28 -2.89
C LYS A 75 -12.54 -4.60 -3.28
N ILE A 76 -13.21 -5.38 -4.14
CA ILE A 76 -12.65 -6.59 -4.73
C ILE A 76 -12.16 -6.27 -6.14
N LEU A 77 -10.93 -6.68 -6.45
CA LEU A 77 -10.20 -6.34 -7.67
C LEU A 77 -9.64 -7.60 -8.34
N ASN A 78 -9.82 -7.70 -9.64
CA ASN A 78 -9.21 -8.72 -10.49
C ASN A 78 -8.25 -8.15 -11.54
N LYS A 79 -8.22 -6.83 -11.68
CA LYS A 79 -7.35 -6.06 -12.58
C LYS A 79 -7.03 -4.70 -11.96
N PHE A 80 -6.12 -3.96 -12.59
CA PHE A 80 -5.82 -2.59 -12.18
C PHE A 80 -7.06 -1.68 -12.35
N GLU A 81 -7.34 -0.91 -11.31
CA GLU A 81 -8.32 0.19 -11.29
C GLU A 81 -7.69 1.39 -10.56
N SER A 82 -8.05 2.62 -10.96
CA SER A 82 -7.65 3.87 -10.31
C SER A 82 -8.81 4.50 -9.54
N ASP A 83 -8.49 5.47 -8.68
CA ASP A 83 -9.45 6.28 -7.93
C ASP A 83 -10.47 5.46 -7.13
N ILE A 84 -9.96 4.53 -6.33
CA ILE A 84 -10.76 3.64 -5.51
C ILE A 84 -10.94 4.25 -4.12
N ASP A 85 -12.17 4.50 -3.71
CA ASP A 85 -12.54 4.97 -2.38
C ASP A 85 -12.90 3.79 -1.48
N CYS A 86 -11.97 3.36 -0.63
CA CYS A 86 -12.17 2.28 0.34
C CYS A 86 -11.04 2.26 1.39
N ASP A 87 -11.23 1.50 2.44
CA ASP A 87 -10.21 1.25 3.47
C ASP A 87 -9.73 -0.21 3.49
N ALA A 88 -10.31 -1.06 2.65
CA ALA A 88 -9.80 -2.41 2.41
C ALA A 88 -9.93 -2.80 0.94
N MET A 89 -8.95 -3.56 0.46
CA MET A 89 -8.95 -4.10 -0.89
C MET A 89 -8.63 -5.58 -0.87
N ILE A 90 -9.30 -6.35 -1.73
CA ILE A 90 -9.03 -7.76 -1.96
C ILE A 90 -8.63 -7.93 -3.42
N SER A 91 -7.48 -8.53 -3.67
CA SER A 91 -7.05 -8.91 -5.01
C SER A 91 -7.33 -10.37 -5.29
N LEU A 92 -7.95 -10.65 -6.44
CA LEU A 92 -8.12 -11.99 -7.00
C LEU A 92 -7.09 -12.26 -8.11
N SER A 93 -6.04 -11.43 -8.22
CA SER A 93 -5.05 -11.48 -9.30
C SER A 93 -3.63 -11.34 -8.75
N ASN A 94 -2.68 -12.08 -9.31
CA ASN A 94 -1.25 -11.93 -9.07
C ASN A 94 -0.58 -10.85 -9.96
N LYS A 95 -1.36 -10.12 -10.74
CA LYS A 95 -0.86 -9.10 -11.69
C LYS A 95 -0.94 -7.67 -11.15
N ILE A 96 -1.52 -7.49 -9.96
CA ILE A 96 -1.65 -6.20 -9.27
C ILE A 96 -1.06 -6.29 -7.88
N ILE A 97 -0.62 -5.14 -7.37
CA ILE A 97 -0.14 -4.99 -6.00
C ILE A 97 -1.03 -3.98 -5.28
N LEU A 98 -1.42 -4.29 -4.06
CA LEU A 98 -2.28 -3.46 -3.24
C LEU A 98 -1.47 -2.74 -2.17
N GLY A 99 -1.81 -1.49 -1.89
CA GLY A 99 -1.20 -0.71 -0.84
C GLY A 99 -2.22 0.06 -0.01
N VAL A 100 -2.02 0.09 1.29
CA VAL A 100 -2.69 1.01 2.21
C VAL A 100 -1.65 1.89 2.89
N LEU A 101 -2.05 3.08 3.27
CA LEU A 101 -1.20 4.06 3.94
C LEU A 101 -1.66 4.20 5.39
N THR A 102 -0.72 4.20 6.31
CA THR A 102 -0.98 4.42 7.72
C THR A 102 0.05 5.38 8.30
N ALA A 103 -0.35 6.16 9.29
CA ALA A 103 0.57 6.89 10.17
C ALA A 103 0.61 6.20 11.54
N ASP A 104 -0.54 6.14 12.18
CA ASP A 104 -0.77 5.58 13.52
C ASP A 104 -1.86 4.48 13.54
N CYS A 105 -2.58 4.30 12.42
CA CYS A 105 -3.52 3.20 12.23
C CYS A 105 -2.80 1.87 11.94
N CYS A 106 -3.51 0.75 12.08
CA CYS A 106 -2.97 -0.59 11.89
C CYS A 106 -3.11 -1.05 10.42
N PRO A 107 -2.01 -1.30 9.69
CA PRO A 107 -2.07 -1.97 8.39
C PRO A 107 -2.16 -3.49 8.60
N ILE A 108 -3.12 -4.14 7.94
CA ILE A 108 -3.27 -5.60 7.98
C ILE A 108 -3.08 -6.15 6.57
N LEU A 109 -2.21 -7.15 6.44
CA LEU A 109 -2.02 -7.90 5.20
C LEU A 109 -2.55 -9.32 5.38
N VAL A 110 -3.30 -9.79 4.39
CA VAL A 110 -3.88 -11.15 4.39
C VAL A 110 -3.54 -11.84 3.09
N GLY A 111 -3.16 -13.11 3.15
CA GLY A 111 -2.90 -13.96 2.00
C GLY A 111 -3.55 -15.32 2.13
N HIS A 112 -4.15 -15.84 1.06
CA HIS A 112 -4.75 -17.17 1.04
C HIS A 112 -3.72 -18.21 0.55
N LYS A 113 -3.41 -19.22 1.36
CA LYS A 113 -2.31 -20.19 1.13
C LYS A 113 -2.38 -20.97 -0.21
N LYS A 114 -3.57 -21.18 -0.76
CA LYS A 114 -3.78 -22.04 -1.94
C LYS A 114 -4.28 -21.30 -3.19
N LYS A 115 -4.50 -20.00 -3.10
CA LYS A 115 -5.05 -19.18 -4.19
C LYS A 115 -4.30 -17.85 -4.27
N TYR A 116 -4.26 -17.23 -5.44
CA TYR A 116 -3.70 -15.89 -5.64
C TYR A 116 -4.64 -14.79 -5.08
N ILE A 117 -5.10 -14.98 -3.84
CA ILE A 117 -5.95 -14.03 -3.14
C ILE A 117 -5.12 -13.36 -2.06
N SER A 118 -5.06 -12.06 -2.11
CA SER A 118 -4.45 -11.23 -1.08
C SER A 118 -5.35 -10.06 -0.72
N ALA A 119 -5.20 -9.55 0.48
CA ALA A 119 -5.94 -8.37 0.91
C ALA A 119 -5.06 -7.44 1.72
N VAL A 120 -5.40 -6.15 1.67
CA VAL A 120 -4.84 -5.10 2.50
C VAL A 120 -5.96 -4.34 3.20
N ILE A 121 -5.78 -4.02 4.46
CA ILE A 121 -6.79 -3.36 5.29
C ILE A 121 -6.12 -2.21 6.05
N HIS A 122 -6.73 -1.04 5.97
CA HIS A 122 -6.46 0.09 6.85
C HIS A 122 -7.41 0.03 8.03
N LEU A 123 -6.93 -0.45 9.18
CA LEU A 123 -7.73 -0.58 10.39
C LEU A 123 -7.42 0.59 11.34
N SER A 124 -8.40 1.42 11.57
CA SER A 124 -8.35 2.53 12.53
C SER A 124 -9.11 2.20 13.82
N LEU A 125 -8.77 2.88 14.91
CA LEU A 125 -9.54 2.82 16.17
C LEU A 125 -11.02 3.18 15.99
N ILE A 126 -11.37 3.99 14.99
CA ILE A 126 -12.76 4.34 14.67
C ILE A 126 -13.58 3.11 14.25
N HIS A 127 -12.94 2.06 13.75
CA HIS A 127 -13.60 0.79 13.37
C HIS A 127 -13.86 -0.13 14.58
N ILE A 128 -13.23 0.15 15.71
CA ILE A 128 -13.31 -0.64 16.94
C ILE A 128 -14.27 0.01 17.93
#